data_0732ccec4c9c2aae69afff20279c589b
#
_entry.id   0732ccec4c9c2aae69afff20279c589b
#
_cell.length_a   1.000
_cell.length_b   1.000
_cell.length_c   1.000
_cell.angle_alpha   90.00
_cell.angle_beta   90.00
_cell.angle_gamma   90.00
#
_symmetry.space_group_name_H-M   'P 1'
#
loop_
_entity.id
_entity.type
_entity.pdbx_description
1 polymer ?
#
loop_
_entity_poly.entity_id
_entity_poly.type
_entity_poly.pdbx_seq_one_letter_code
_entity_poly.pdbx_strand_id
1 'polypeptide(L)'
;MFKDCKTGGYNLETSHAINQRLMSLILLIAIAYSCTILAGRKIKQMGFQKYMGRLKELGRTTRRHSSFWVGLYGQLWIPGMDFFSTLVTQLMLKRRNKLPCFQRGMRAMSLIHSAF
;
A
#
# COMPACT_ATOMS: atom_id res chain seq x y z
N MET A 1 -0.28 -0.39 -16.83
CA MET A 1 -0.11 -1.86 -16.81
C MET A 1 1.26 -2.30 -17.32
N PHE A 2 1.70 -1.95 -18.54
CA PHE A 2 3.04 -2.38 -19.04
C PHE A 2 4.20 -1.95 -18.15
N LYS A 3 4.20 -0.73 -17.63
CA LYS A 3 5.23 -0.25 -16.71
C LYS A 3 5.23 -1.04 -15.39
N ASP A 4 4.05 -1.37 -14.88
CA ASP A 4 3.90 -2.12 -13.64
C ASP A 4 4.35 -3.59 -13.82
N CYS A 5 4.20 -4.14 -15.02
CA CYS A 5 4.68 -5.49 -15.36
C CYS A 5 6.20 -5.56 -15.58
N LYS A 6 6.85 -4.45 -15.98
CA LYS A 6 8.30 -4.41 -16.22
C LYS A 6 9.10 -3.98 -14.98
N THR A 7 8.71 -2.88 -14.36
CA THR A 7 9.50 -2.24 -13.29
C THR A 7 8.73 -1.92 -12.03
N GLY A 8 7.39 -1.98 -12.07
CA GLY A 8 6.51 -1.48 -11.02
C GLY A 8 6.05 -2.51 -9.99
N GLY A 9 6.36 -3.79 -10.13
CA GLY A 9 5.92 -4.83 -9.18
C GLY A 9 5.93 -6.24 -9.72
N TYR A 10 5.62 -6.44 -11.01
CA TYR A 10 5.62 -7.76 -11.64
C TYR A 10 6.62 -7.80 -12.78
N ASN A 11 7.72 -8.53 -12.62
CA ASN A 11 8.78 -8.59 -13.60
C ASN A 11 8.61 -9.83 -14.50
N LEU A 12 7.88 -9.69 -15.61
CA LEU A 12 7.61 -10.76 -16.57
C LEU A 12 8.82 -11.11 -17.43
N GLU A 13 9.70 -10.14 -17.70
CA GLU A 13 10.84 -10.34 -18.61
C GLU A 13 11.91 -11.26 -18.03
N THR A 14 12.04 -11.34 -16.71
CA THR A 14 13.02 -12.20 -16.04
C THR A 14 12.49 -13.58 -15.68
N SER A 15 11.22 -13.88 -15.93
CA SER A 15 10.61 -15.14 -15.48
C SER A 15 10.99 -16.36 -16.29
N HIS A 16 11.53 -16.22 -17.52
CA HIS A 16 11.94 -17.29 -18.43
C HIS A 16 10.97 -18.49 -18.52
N ALA A 17 9.66 -18.23 -18.42
CA ALA A 17 8.65 -19.26 -18.34
C ALA A 17 8.23 -19.78 -19.73
N ILE A 18 7.92 -21.09 -19.83
CA ILE A 18 7.36 -21.72 -21.01
C ILE A 18 5.96 -21.16 -21.31
N ASN A 19 5.55 -21.08 -22.60
CA ASN A 19 4.32 -20.40 -23.05
C ASN A 19 3.06 -20.69 -22.23
N GLN A 20 2.75 -21.92 -21.88
CA GLN A 20 1.57 -22.26 -21.07
C GLN A 20 1.66 -21.71 -19.65
N ARG A 21 2.85 -21.82 -19.04
CA ARG A 21 3.12 -21.24 -17.72
C ARG A 21 3.09 -19.71 -17.75
N LEU A 22 3.56 -19.11 -18.85
CA LEU A 22 3.52 -17.68 -19.07
C LEU A 22 2.08 -17.17 -19.15
N MET A 23 1.18 -17.86 -19.86
CA MET A 23 -0.23 -17.49 -19.93
C MET A 23 -0.92 -17.55 -18.56
N SER A 24 -0.67 -18.63 -17.80
CA SER A 24 -1.19 -18.74 -16.43
C SER A 24 -0.65 -17.65 -15.51
N LEU A 25 0.62 -17.32 -15.67
CA LEU A 25 1.28 -16.26 -14.90
C LEU A 25 0.72 -14.87 -15.24
N ILE A 26 0.45 -14.60 -16.51
CA ILE A 26 -0.21 -13.36 -16.97
C ILE A 26 -1.61 -13.24 -16.35
N LEU A 27 -2.38 -14.33 -16.34
CA LEU A 27 -3.70 -14.34 -15.74
C LEU A 27 -3.66 -14.06 -14.23
N LEU A 28 -2.74 -14.72 -13.50
CA LEU A 28 -2.54 -14.48 -12.07
C LEU A 28 -2.12 -13.03 -11.79
N ILE A 29 -1.22 -12.48 -12.61
CA ILE A 29 -0.79 -11.09 -12.49
C ILE A 29 -1.96 -10.14 -12.76
N ALA A 30 -2.79 -10.40 -13.76
CA ALA A 30 -3.96 -9.58 -14.06
C ALA A 30 -4.96 -9.55 -12.88
N ILE A 31 -5.20 -10.70 -12.25
CA ILE A 31 -6.05 -10.80 -11.05
C ILE A 31 -5.41 -10.04 -9.88
N ALA A 32 -4.14 -10.30 -9.58
CA ALA A 32 -3.42 -9.64 -8.48
C ALA A 32 -3.35 -8.12 -8.68
N TYR A 33 -3.11 -7.67 -9.91
CA TYR A 33 -3.10 -6.26 -10.29
C TYR A 33 -4.47 -5.61 -10.05
N SER A 34 -5.55 -6.27 -10.48
CA SER A 34 -6.91 -5.79 -10.28
C SER A 34 -7.27 -5.68 -8.80
N CYS A 35 -6.96 -6.69 -8.00
CA CYS A 35 -7.17 -6.67 -6.55
C CYS A 35 -6.40 -5.53 -5.89
N THR A 36 -5.14 -5.34 -6.28
CA THR A 36 -4.28 -4.28 -5.74
C THR A 36 -4.82 -2.89 -6.08
N ILE A 37 -5.34 -2.69 -7.29
CA ILE A 37 -5.99 -1.42 -7.70
C ILE A 37 -7.26 -1.18 -6.88
N LEU A 38 -8.09 -2.19 -6.69
CA LEU A 38 -9.34 -2.06 -5.92
C LEU A 38 -9.03 -1.67 -4.46
N ALA A 39 -8.08 -2.34 -3.83
CA ALA A 39 -7.62 -1.99 -2.49
C ALA A 39 -7.07 -0.57 -2.42
N GLY A 40 -6.24 -0.17 -3.38
CA GLY A 40 -5.70 1.20 -3.47
C GLY A 40 -6.79 2.25 -3.67
N ARG A 41 -7.81 1.98 -4.47
CA ARG A 41 -8.98 2.86 -4.62
C ARG A 41 -9.74 3.00 -3.31
N LYS A 42 -9.96 1.90 -2.60
CA LYS A 42 -10.63 1.91 -1.29
C LYS A 42 -9.85 2.76 -0.27
N ILE A 43 -8.54 2.61 -0.19
CA ILE A 43 -7.67 3.44 0.66
C ILE A 43 -7.78 4.92 0.30
N LYS A 44 -7.79 5.25 -1.00
CA LYS A 44 -7.96 6.63 -1.48
C LYS A 44 -9.32 7.22 -1.12
N GLN A 45 -10.40 6.45 -1.29
CA GLN A 45 -11.76 6.87 -0.95
C GLN A 45 -11.91 7.15 0.56
N MET A 46 -11.25 6.36 1.39
CA MET A 46 -11.20 6.60 2.84
C MET A 46 -10.34 7.79 3.26
N GLY A 47 -9.63 8.43 2.33
CA GLY A 47 -8.79 9.61 2.59
C GLY A 47 -7.45 9.30 3.26
N PHE A 48 -7.03 8.03 3.34
CA PHE A 48 -5.78 7.61 4.00
C PHE A 48 -4.55 7.65 3.12
N GLN A 49 -4.67 8.01 1.86
CA GLN A 49 -3.52 8.18 0.97
C GLN A 49 -2.48 9.17 1.52
N LYS A 50 -2.88 10.12 2.36
CA LYS A 50 -1.99 11.09 3.00
C LYS A 50 -0.95 10.45 3.94
N TYR A 51 -1.21 9.24 4.43
CA TYR A 51 -0.27 8.49 5.28
C TYR A 51 0.68 7.60 4.47
N MET A 52 0.44 7.48 3.17
CA MET A 52 1.19 6.64 2.26
C MET A 52 1.88 7.52 1.21
N GLY A 53 3.16 7.77 1.38
CA GLY A 53 3.95 8.60 0.48
C GLY A 53 4.11 10.04 0.96
N ARG A 54 4.64 10.90 0.09
CA ARG A 54 4.94 12.30 0.42
C ARG A 54 3.67 13.11 0.66
N LEU A 55 3.69 13.91 1.71
CA LEU A 55 2.54 14.69 2.18
C LEU A 55 2.11 15.77 1.18
N LYS A 56 3.03 16.50 0.59
CA LYS A 56 2.76 17.54 -0.44
C LYS A 56 3.98 17.74 -1.34
N GLU A 57 3.74 17.96 -2.62
CA GLU A 57 4.75 18.51 -3.55
C GLU A 57 4.29 19.94 -3.93
N LEU A 58 5.25 20.89 -3.91
CA LEU A 58 5.00 22.24 -4.39
C LEU A 58 4.52 22.22 -5.85
N GLY A 59 3.39 22.89 -6.12
CA GLY A 59 2.82 23.01 -7.47
C GLY A 59 1.92 21.88 -7.93
N ARG A 60 1.55 20.91 -7.07
CA ARG A 60 0.58 19.86 -7.41
C ARG A 60 -0.63 19.86 -6.48
N THR A 61 -1.82 19.85 -7.09
CA THR A 61 -3.10 19.70 -6.39
C THR A 61 -3.45 18.24 -6.10
N THR A 62 -2.98 17.31 -6.94
CA THR A 62 -3.24 15.87 -6.83
C THR A 62 -2.01 15.09 -6.40
N ARG A 63 -2.20 14.03 -5.63
CA ARG A 63 -1.11 13.17 -5.16
C ARG A 63 -0.58 12.28 -6.28
N ARG A 64 0.75 12.08 -6.29
CA ARG A 64 1.52 11.45 -7.36
C ARG A 64 1.26 9.96 -7.54
N HIS A 65 0.80 9.26 -6.50
CA HIS A 65 0.77 7.80 -6.52
C HIS A 65 -0.50 7.24 -7.16
N SER A 66 -0.32 6.25 -8.06
CA SER A 66 -1.40 5.47 -8.66
C SER A 66 -2.16 4.64 -7.61
N SER A 67 -3.36 4.18 -7.93
CA SER A 67 -4.11 3.27 -7.06
C SER A 67 -3.40 1.93 -6.88
N PHE A 68 -2.70 1.46 -7.91
CA PHE A 68 -1.85 0.27 -7.83
C PHE A 68 -0.74 0.44 -6.79
N TRP A 69 0.00 1.55 -6.86
CA TRP A 69 1.08 1.83 -5.90
C TRP A 69 0.57 1.90 -4.47
N VAL A 70 -0.53 2.62 -4.25
CA VAL A 70 -1.14 2.74 -2.91
C VAL A 70 -1.62 1.39 -2.38
N GLY A 71 -2.20 0.55 -3.22
CA GLY A 71 -2.63 -0.80 -2.84
C GLY A 71 -1.45 -1.72 -2.52
N LEU A 72 -0.40 -1.69 -3.34
CA LEU A 72 0.79 -2.51 -3.15
C LEU A 72 1.50 -2.18 -1.82
N TYR A 73 1.72 -0.92 -1.54
CA TYR A 73 2.35 -0.49 -0.29
C TYR A 73 1.44 -0.69 0.92
N GLY A 74 0.12 -0.56 0.76
CA GLY A 74 -0.84 -0.88 1.81
C GLY A 74 -0.75 -2.34 2.26
N GLN A 75 -0.58 -3.27 1.33
CA GLN A 75 -0.39 -4.69 1.65
C GLN A 75 0.86 -4.96 2.49
N LEU A 76 1.93 -4.21 2.28
CA LEU A 76 3.16 -4.36 3.06
C LEU A 76 3.01 -3.93 4.53
N TRP A 77 2.02 -3.11 4.84
CA TRP A 77 1.76 -2.68 6.21
C TRP A 77 1.12 -3.76 7.08
N ILE A 78 0.36 -4.68 6.46
CA ILE A 78 -0.38 -5.72 7.18
C ILE A 78 0.53 -6.60 8.05
N PRO A 79 1.62 -7.20 7.53
CA PRO A 79 2.48 -8.07 8.34
C PRO A 79 3.22 -7.35 9.48
N GLY A 80 3.42 -6.05 9.32
CA GLY A 80 4.12 -5.24 10.34
C GLY A 80 3.22 -4.64 11.41
N MET A 81 1.90 -4.71 11.27
CA MET A 81 0.98 -3.97 12.14
C MET A 81 1.06 -4.41 13.61
N ASP A 82 1.12 -5.71 13.88
CA ASP A 82 1.20 -6.22 15.26
C ASP A 82 2.49 -5.80 15.94
N PHE A 83 3.62 -5.90 15.22
CA PHE A 83 4.91 -5.46 15.71
C PHE A 83 4.94 -3.95 15.98
N PHE A 84 4.45 -3.15 15.03
CA PHE A 84 4.41 -1.70 15.17
C PHE A 84 3.41 -1.24 16.23
N SER A 85 2.29 -1.93 16.44
CA SER A 85 1.33 -1.59 17.48
C SER A 85 1.95 -1.65 18.88
N THR A 86 2.77 -2.67 19.15
CA THR A 86 3.50 -2.81 20.42
C THR A 86 4.50 -1.67 20.62
N LEU A 87 5.29 -1.35 19.59
CA LEU A 87 6.24 -0.24 19.63
C LEU A 87 5.55 1.11 19.84
N VAL A 88 4.45 1.36 19.14
CA VAL A 88 3.68 2.61 19.28
C VAL A 88 3.09 2.73 20.67
N THR A 89 2.59 1.64 21.26
CA THR A 89 2.09 1.64 22.64
C THR A 89 3.19 2.05 23.63
N GLN A 90 4.40 1.50 23.48
CA GLN A 90 5.54 1.89 24.31
C GLN A 90 5.94 3.36 24.12
N LEU A 91 5.91 3.87 22.88
CA LEU A 91 6.18 5.27 22.57
C LEU A 91 5.12 6.21 23.16
N MET A 92 3.86 5.80 23.15
CA MET A 92 2.76 6.56 23.77
C MET A 92 2.93 6.73 25.27
N LEU A 93 3.44 5.71 25.96
CA LEU A 93 3.74 5.78 27.39
C LEU A 93 4.88 6.78 27.70
N LYS A 94 5.86 6.88 26.80
CA LYS A 94 7.03 7.76 26.99
C LYS A 94 6.78 9.22 26.60
N ARG A 95 5.89 9.48 25.64
CA ARG A 95 5.65 10.82 25.07
C ARG A 95 4.17 11.18 25.02
N ARG A 96 3.60 11.47 26.18
CA ARG A 96 2.17 11.82 26.34
C ARG A 96 1.74 13.04 25.53
N ASN A 97 2.60 14.02 25.32
CA ASN A 97 2.30 15.22 24.51
C ASN A 97 2.03 14.90 23.03
N LYS A 98 2.52 13.78 22.50
CA LYS A 98 2.29 13.31 21.11
C LYS A 98 1.21 12.24 20.98
N LEU A 99 0.53 11.91 22.07
CA LEU A 99 -0.52 10.89 22.11
C LEU A 99 -1.57 11.04 21.00
N PRO A 100 -2.13 12.25 20.71
CA PRO A 100 -3.11 12.40 19.64
C PRO A 100 -2.58 12.02 18.25
N CYS A 101 -1.29 12.27 17.99
CA CYS A 101 -0.66 11.91 16.72
C CYS A 101 -0.53 10.39 16.56
N PHE A 102 -0.12 9.69 17.62
CA PHE A 102 -0.02 8.23 17.64
C PHE A 102 -1.40 7.57 17.48
N GLN A 103 -2.41 8.05 18.19
CA GLN A 103 -3.78 7.54 18.09
C GLN A 103 -4.36 7.70 16.67
N ARG A 104 -4.12 8.84 16.00
CA ARG A 104 -4.52 9.04 14.59
C ARG A 104 -3.81 8.06 13.66
N GLY A 105 -2.50 7.84 13.88
CA GLY A 105 -1.72 6.90 13.10
C GLY A 105 -2.24 5.47 13.24
N MET A 106 -2.50 5.01 14.46
CA MET A 106 -3.04 3.68 14.71
C MET A 106 -4.43 3.50 14.11
N ARG A 107 -5.30 4.50 14.22
CA ARG A 107 -6.62 4.47 13.58
C ARG A 107 -6.51 4.38 12.06
N ALA A 108 -5.59 5.15 11.45
CA ALA A 108 -5.34 5.08 10.01
C ALA A 108 -4.85 3.70 9.58
N MET A 109 -3.93 3.09 10.33
CA MET A 109 -3.44 1.73 10.09
C MET A 109 -4.57 0.70 10.16
N SER A 110 -5.40 0.73 11.20
CA SER A 110 -6.54 -0.17 11.36
C SER A 110 -7.52 -0.05 10.17
N LEU A 111 -7.81 1.15 9.72
CA LEU A 111 -8.70 1.39 8.58
C LEU A 111 -8.07 0.96 7.24
N ILE A 112 -6.77 1.11 7.07
CA ILE A 112 -6.05 0.58 5.91
C ILE A 112 -6.10 -0.95 5.93
N HIS A 113 -5.87 -1.57 7.08
CA HIS A 113 -5.99 -3.02 7.23
C HIS A 113 -7.39 -3.52 6.84
N SER A 114 -8.44 -2.82 7.21
CA SER A 114 -9.82 -3.19 6.84
C SER A 114 -10.12 -3.08 5.33
N ALA A 115 -9.22 -2.46 4.53
CA ALA A 115 -9.32 -2.40 3.08
C ALA A 115 -8.89 -3.69 2.38
N PHE A 116 -8.16 -4.54 3.07
CA PHE A 116 -7.66 -5.82 2.58
C PHE A 116 -8.37 -6.98 3.26
#